data_176e0560fee8cd162ec63cdf54132ca9
#
_entry.id   176e0560fee8cd162ec63cdf54132ca9
#
_cell.length_a   1.000
_cell.length_b   1.000
_cell.length_c   1.000
_cell.angle_alpha   90.00
_cell.angle_beta   90.00
_cell.angle_gamma   90.00
#
_symmetry.space_group_name_H-M   'P 1'
#
loop_
_entity.id
_entity.type
_entity.pdbx_description
1 polymer ?
#
loop_
_entity_poly.entity_id
_entity_poly.type
_entity_poly.pdbx_seq_one_letter_code
_entity_poly.pdbx_strand_id
1 'polypeptide(L)'
;SGKPYNRRAGNLVSEKRGDEMSVGMTKFYRISCFKHIGGFVSEVMWDAIDCHRCRQLGWIACSWDEPELQFVHLRVMGSSQAGIYTGKARHGYGQYFMGTGLAYMTATSFYRMLHPPYILGGLAMLWGYWKSMVAGAPRYKDENLRGFIRDYQWKCLILGKQQATRFLDDEQKTVWNKGMVELKD
;
A
#
# COMPACT_ATOMS: atom_id res chain seq x y z
N SER A 1 1.44 9.91 7.09
CA SER A 1 0.66 9.28 8.18
C SER A 1 1.55 8.83 9.31
N GLY A 2 0.98 8.70 10.53
CA GLY A 2 1.63 8.02 11.65
C GLY A 2 1.66 6.50 11.47
N LYS A 3 2.27 5.79 12.44
CA LYS A 3 2.36 4.32 12.45
C LYS A 3 1.44 3.68 13.49
N PRO A 4 0.86 2.52 13.16
CA PRO A 4 -0.01 1.77 14.06
C PRO A 4 0.77 0.92 15.05
N TYR A 5 0.31 0.91 16.28
CA TYR A 5 0.74 0.07 17.37
C TYR A 5 -0.42 -0.73 17.93
N ASN A 6 -0.19 -1.96 18.33
CA ASN A 6 -1.15 -2.78 19.04
C ASN A 6 -0.80 -2.86 20.52
N ARG A 7 -1.81 -2.93 21.39
CA ARG A 7 -1.61 -3.22 22.80
C ARG A 7 -1.64 -4.73 23.04
N ARG A 8 -0.51 -5.30 23.51
CA ARG A 8 -0.39 -6.70 23.88
C ARG A 8 0.14 -6.82 25.28
N ALA A 9 -0.58 -7.48 26.16
CA ALA A 9 -0.20 -7.67 27.58
C ALA A 9 0.25 -6.35 28.27
N GLY A 10 -0.47 -5.24 28.01
CA GLY A 10 -0.15 -3.92 28.56
C GLY A 10 0.90 -3.11 27.78
N ASN A 11 1.71 -3.73 26.94
CA ASN A 11 2.76 -3.08 26.18
C ASN A 11 2.29 -2.65 24.78
N LEU A 12 2.83 -1.52 24.29
CA LEU A 12 2.66 -1.09 22.92
C LEU A 12 3.66 -1.84 22.02
N VAL A 13 3.14 -2.55 21.03
CA VAL A 13 3.93 -3.31 20.06
C VAL A 13 3.66 -2.77 18.66
N SER A 14 4.73 -2.36 17.96
CA SER A 14 4.63 -1.87 16.58
C SER A 14 4.10 -2.96 15.66
N GLU A 15 3.21 -2.57 14.73
CA GLU A 15 2.77 -3.46 13.62
C GLU A 15 3.84 -3.61 12.52
N LYS A 16 5.05 -3.10 12.73
CA LYS A 16 6.21 -3.21 11.82
C LYS A 16 5.88 -2.79 10.38
N ARG A 17 5.22 -1.65 10.23
CA ARG A 17 4.97 -1.06 8.93
C ARG A 17 6.18 -0.26 8.47
N GLY A 18 6.61 -0.49 7.23
CA GLY A 18 7.65 0.31 6.60
C GLY A 18 7.17 1.74 6.31
N ASP A 19 8.11 2.62 6.03
CA ASP A 19 7.86 4.05 5.77
C ASP A 19 7.34 4.31 4.36
N GLU A 20 7.40 3.31 3.50
CA GLU A 20 7.19 3.43 2.07
C GLU A 20 5.75 3.74 1.65
N MET A 21 4.79 3.61 2.55
CA MET A 21 3.38 3.91 2.26
C MET A 21 2.68 4.50 3.47
N SER A 22 1.78 5.44 3.22
CA SER A 22 0.93 5.97 4.27
C SER A 22 -0.17 4.98 4.65
N VAL A 23 -0.51 4.96 5.94
CA VAL A 23 -1.55 4.08 6.50
C VAL A 23 -2.92 4.75 6.37
N GLY A 24 -3.92 4.04 5.88
CA GLY A 24 -5.24 4.57 5.56
C GLY A 24 -5.95 5.32 6.70
N MET A 25 -5.75 4.88 7.94
CA MET A 25 -6.44 5.43 9.12
C MET A 25 -5.98 6.83 9.55
N THR A 26 -4.74 7.21 9.25
CA THR A 26 -4.13 8.48 9.68
C THR A 26 -3.48 9.22 8.53
N LYS A 27 -4.11 9.17 7.35
CA LYS A 27 -3.62 9.88 6.18
C LYS A 27 -3.89 11.37 6.29
N PHE A 28 -2.86 12.16 6.00
CA PHE A 28 -2.94 13.60 5.79
C PHE A 28 -2.51 13.90 4.36
N TYR A 29 -3.19 14.82 3.71
CA TYR A 29 -2.93 15.23 2.34
C TYR A 29 -2.68 16.73 2.27
N ARG A 30 -1.76 17.15 1.43
CA ARG A 30 -1.83 18.51 0.91
C ARG A 30 -3.07 18.61 0.03
N ILE A 31 -3.84 19.69 0.13
CA ILE A 31 -5.06 19.89 -0.65
C ILE A 31 -4.80 19.79 -2.16
N SER A 32 -3.69 20.38 -2.61
CA SER A 32 -3.25 20.26 -4.01
C SER A 32 -3.00 18.82 -4.44
N CYS A 33 -2.33 18.01 -3.61
CA CYS A 33 -2.14 16.59 -3.86
C CYS A 33 -3.48 15.86 -3.95
N PHE A 34 -4.36 16.06 -2.99
CA PHE A 34 -5.68 15.41 -2.96
C PHE A 34 -6.53 15.72 -4.20
N LYS A 35 -6.52 16.97 -4.65
CA LYS A 35 -7.17 17.39 -5.90
C LYS A 35 -6.51 16.75 -7.11
N HIS A 36 -5.17 16.71 -7.15
CA HIS A 36 -4.41 16.15 -8.28
C HIS A 36 -4.63 14.65 -8.45
N ILE A 37 -4.73 13.89 -7.36
CA ILE A 37 -5.05 12.45 -7.42
C ILE A 37 -6.55 12.18 -7.69
N GLY A 38 -7.41 13.18 -7.72
CA GLY A 38 -8.85 13.05 -7.99
C GLY A 38 -9.66 12.42 -6.85
N GLY A 39 -9.19 12.55 -5.60
CA GLY A 39 -9.89 12.07 -4.40
C GLY A 39 -9.77 10.56 -4.16
N PHE A 40 -10.64 10.03 -3.31
CA PHE A 40 -10.62 8.63 -2.89
C PHE A 40 -11.31 7.70 -3.88
N VAL A 41 -10.80 6.47 -3.94
CA VAL A 41 -11.46 5.34 -4.63
C VAL A 41 -12.34 4.62 -3.62
N SER A 42 -13.65 4.45 -3.93
CA SER A 42 -14.60 3.75 -3.04
C SER A 42 -14.51 2.23 -3.22
N GLU A 43 -13.31 1.67 -2.98
CA GLU A 43 -13.05 0.25 -3.08
C GLU A 43 -11.99 -0.22 -2.07
N VAL A 44 -11.90 -1.53 -1.87
CA VAL A 44 -10.84 -2.11 -1.05
C VAL A 44 -9.46 -1.79 -1.64
N MET A 45 -8.44 -1.58 -0.82
CA MET A 45 -7.10 -1.10 -1.21
C MET A 45 -7.06 0.37 -1.69
N TRP A 46 -8.10 1.17 -1.42
CA TRP A 46 -8.10 2.60 -1.74
C TRP A 46 -6.84 3.33 -1.24
N ASP A 47 -6.38 2.97 -0.04
CA ASP A 47 -5.21 3.55 0.60
C ASP A 47 -3.89 3.22 -0.10
N ALA A 48 -3.79 2.05 -0.70
CA ALA A 48 -2.65 1.66 -1.53
C ALA A 48 -2.73 2.31 -2.93
N ILE A 49 -3.92 2.34 -3.53
CA ILE A 49 -4.16 3.01 -4.82
C ILE A 49 -3.77 4.49 -4.71
N ASP A 50 -4.19 5.18 -3.66
CA ASP A 50 -3.81 6.56 -3.42
C ASP A 50 -2.30 6.77 -3.35
N CYS A 51 -1.58 5.91 -2.60
CA CYS A 51 -0.14 6.00 -2.51
C CYS A 51 0.54 5.82 -3.88
N HIS A 52 0.04 4.89 -4.69
CA HIS A 52 0.58 4.69 -6.04
C HIS A 52 0.23 5.84 -6.98
N ARG A 53 -0.99 6.40 -6.90
CA ARG A 53 -1.37 7.60 -7.67
C ARG A 53 -0.53 8.81 -7.28
N CYS A 54 -0.34 9.02 -5.97
CA CYS A 54 0.57 10.06 -5.50
C CYS A 54 1.94 9.93 -6.15
N ARG A 55 2.56 8.74 -6.08
CA ARG A 55 3.88 8.52 -6.67
C ARG A 55 3.92 8.66 -8.17
N GLN A 56 2.93 8.13 -8.88
CA GLN A 56 2.84 8.27 -10.33
C GLN A 56 2.79 9.74 -10.77
N LEU A 57 2.14 10.59 -9.97
CA LEU A 57 1.99 12.02 -10.22
C LEU A 57 3.11 12.88 -9.57
N GLY A 58 4.19 12.28 -9.12
CA GLY A 58 5.34 12.99 -8.58
C GLY A 58 5.24 13.36 -7.10
N TRP A 59 4.21 12.92 -6.37
CA TRP A 59 4.07 13.17 -4.94
C TRP A 59 4.76 12.09 -4.11
N ILE A 60 5.25 12.44 -2.91
CA ILE A 60 5.81 11.50 -1.96
C ILE A 60 4.72 11.05 -0.99
N ALA A 61 4.53 9.74 -0.88
CA ALA A 61 3.61 9.13 0.08
C ALA A 61 4.40 8.28 1.08
N CYS A 62 4.44 8.70 2.34
CA CYS A 62 5.21 8.03 3.39
C CYS A 62 4.48 8.00 4.73
N SER A 63 5.02 7.24 5.68
CA SER A 63 4.63 7.27 7.08
C SER A 63 5.87 7.51 7.97
N TRP A 64 5.62 8.06 9.16
CA TRP A 64 6.65 8.40 10.13
C TRP A 64 6.40 7.65 11.44
N ASP A 65 7.47 7.23 12.09
CA ASP A 65 7.45 6.56 13.40
C ASP A 65 7.84 7.51 14.54
N GLU A 66 7.39 8.75 14.42
CA GLU A 66 7.55 9.74 15.48
C GLU A 66 6.59 9.42 16.64
N PRO A 67 7.04 9.49 17.90
CA PRO A 67 6.20 9.17 19.05
C PRO A 67 4.86 9.89 19.08
N GLU A 68 4.83 11.15 18.67
CA GLU A 68 3.64 12.00 18.63
C GLU A 68 2.66 11.60 17.52
N LEU A 69 3.12 10.85 16.52
CA LEU A 69 2.32 10.40 15.39
C LEU A 69 1.90 8.93 15.52
N GLN A 70 2.37 8.23 16.55
CA GLN A 70 1.98 6.86 16.82
C GLN A 70 0.54 6.80 17.33
N PHE A 71 -0.18 5.77 16.92
CA PHE A 71 -1.56 5.57 17.36
C PHE A 71 -1.85 4.11 17.70
N VAL A 72 -2.73 3.90 18.66
CA VAL A 72 -3.14 2.56 19.07
C VAL A 72 -4.23 2.05 18.14
N HIS A 73 -3.93 0.95 17.46
CA HIS A 73 -4.89 0.27 16.63
C HIS A 73 -5.68 -0.73 17.47
N LEU A 74 -6.98 -0.49 17.62
CA LEU A 74 -7.85 -1.30 18.49
C LEU A 74 -8.18 -2.68 17.92
N ARG A 75 -7.92 -2.90 16.63
CA ARG A 75 -8.18 -4.15 15.93
C ARG A 75 -7.01 -4.52 15.04
N VAL A 76 -6.65 -5.80 14.99
CA VAL A 76 -5.56 -6.29 14.14
C VAL A 76 -5.77 -5.87 12.68
N MET A 77 -4.75 -5.26 12.09
CA MET A 77 -4.79 -4.77 10.71
C MET A 77 -5.07 -5.90 9.71
N GLY A 78 -5.93 -5.60 8.74
CA GLY A 78 -6.32 -6.56 7.70
C GLY A 78 -7.32 -7.62 8.16
N SER A 79 -7.89 -7.49 9.38
CA SER A 79 -9.08 -8.24 9.76
C SER A 79 -10.33 -7.57 9.19
N SER A 80 -11.37 -8.37 8.88
CA SER A 80 -12.72 -7.86 8.60
C SER A 80 -13.64 -8.11 9.80
N GLN A 81 -14.84 -7.53 9.77
CA GLN A 81 -15.87 -7.86 10.77
C GLN A 81 -16.26 -9.34 10.72
N ALA A 82 -16.12 -9.99 9.55
CA ALA A 82 -16.40 -11.41 9.34
C ALA A 82 -15.19 -12.34 9.57
N GLY A 83 -14.14 -11.86 10.23
CA GLY A 83 -12.97 -12.64 10.60
C GLY A 83 -11.73 -12.36 9.76
N ILE A 84 -10.58 -12.87 10.23
CA ILE A 84 -9.27 -12.56 9.66
C ILE A 84 -9.07 -13.17 8.26
N TYR A 85 -9.57 -14.37 8.02
CA TYR A 85 -9.42 -15.05 6.72
C TYR A 85 -10.26 -14.38 5.63
N THR A 86 -11.48 -13.97 5.96
CA THR A 86 -12.32 -13.13 5.07
C THR A 86 -11.64 -11.82 4.75
N GLY A 87 -11.00 -11.19 5.74
CA GLY A 87 -10.19 -9.98 5.54
C GLY A 87 -9.01 -10.23 4.60
N LYS A 88 -8.32 -11.38 4.73
CA LYS A 88 -7.21 -11.76 3.84
C LYS A 88 -7.69 -12.06 2.41
N ALA A 89 -8.79 -12.77 2.23
CA ALA A 89 -9.38 -13.01 0.90
C ALA A 89 -9.81 -11.69 0.24
N ARG A 90 -10.44 -10.79 1.01
CA ARG A 90 -10.80 -9.44 0.54
C ARG A 90 -9.57 -8.62 0.16
N HIS A 91 -8.47 -8.76 0.88
CA HIS A 91 -7.20 -8.15 0.52
C HIS A 91 -6.67 -8.72 -0.81
N GLY A 92 -6.79 -10.03 -1.05
CA GLY A 92 -6.46 -10.66 -2.33
C GLY A 92 -7.28 -10.10 -3.50
N TYR A 93 -8.60 -9.95 -3.33
CA TYR A 93 -9.45 -9.25 -4.29
C TYR A 93 -8.95 -7.83 -4.56
N GLY A 94 -8.65 -7.07 -3.52
CA GLY A 94 -8.17 -5.70 -3.68
C GLY A 94 -6.84 -5.59 -4.42
N GLN A 95 -5.93 -6.56 -4.22
CA GLN A 95 -4.70 -6.66 -5.01
C GLN A 95 -5.00 -6.91 -6.49
N TYR A 96 -5.95 -7.80 -6.80
CA TYR A 96 -6.40 -8.02 -8.16
C TYR A 96 -7.04 -6.77 -8.75
N PHE A 97 -7.95 -6.12 -8.01
CA PHE A 97 -8.62 -4.88 -8.42
C PHE A 97 -7.60 -3.78 -8.75
N MET A 98 -6.62 -3.58 -7.91
CA MET A 98 -5.56 -2.58 -8.10
C MET A 98 -4.66 -2.86 -9.31
N GLY A 99 -4.65 -4.08 -9.83
CA GLY A 99 -3.86 -4.48 -10.98
C GLY A 99 -2.49 -5.07 -10.63
N THR A 100 -2.31 -5.53 -9.40
CA THR A 100 -1.10 -6.25 -8.95
C THR A 100 -0.75 -7.39 -9.88
N GLY A 101 0.52 -7.52 -10.24
CA GLY A 101 1.03 -8.61 -11.06
C GLY A 101 1.03 -9.95 -10.31
N LEU A 102 0.79 -11.06 -11.05
CA LEU A 102 0.68 -12.40 -10.47
C LEU A 102 1.97 -12.81 -9.72
N ALA A 103 3.14 -12.55 -10.30
CA ALA A 103 4.42 -12.86 -9.66
C ALA A 103 4.59 -12.18 -8.30
N TYR A 104 4.28 -10.88 -8.23
CA TYR A 104 4.34 -10.12 -6.98
C TYR A 104 3.29 -10.61 -5.97
N MET A 105 2.09 -10.92 -6.43
CA MET A 105 1.02 -11.46 -5.58
C MET A 105 1.43 -12.80 -4.97
N THR A 106 2.00 -13.70 -5.78
CA THR A 106 2.48 -15.01 -5.32
C THR A 106 3.61 -14.85 -4.30
N ALA A 107 4.64 -14.08 -4.60
CA ALA A 107 5.75 -13.80 -3.69
C ALA A 107 5.27 -13.19 -2.36
N THR A 108 4.36 -12.21 -2.43
CA THR A 108 3.79 -11.58 -1.25
C THR A 108 2.96 -12.55 -0.42
N SER A 109 2.21 -13.46 -1.05
CA SER A 109 1.43 -14.48 -0.36
C SER A 109 2.33 -15.46 0.39
N PHE A 110 3.40 -15.94 -0.24
CA PHE A 110 4.40 -16.79 0.44
C PHE A 110 5.07 -16.07 1.61
N TYR A 111 5.48 -14.82 1.42
CA TYR A 111 6.01 -14.01 2.53
C TYR A 111 5.00 -13.88 3.67
N ARG A 112 3.71 -13.70 3.37
CA ARG A 112 2.65 -13.62 4.37
C ARG A 112 2.39 -14.93 5.10
N MET A 113 2.71 -16.09 4.52
CA MET A 113 2.62 -17.39 5.20
C MET A 113 3.60 -17.50 6.37
N LEU A 114 4.66 -16.71 6.40
CA LEU A 114 5.61 -16.63 7.50
C LEU A 114 5.15 -15.75 8.67
N HIS A 115 4.02 -15.04 8.51
CA HIS A 115 3.49 -14.09 9.51
C HIS A 115 2.04 -14.45 9.89
N PRO A 116 1.61 -14.17 11.13
CA PRO A 116 0.25 -14.46 11.55
C PRO A 116 -0.81 -13.87 10.60
N PRO A 117 -1.87 -14.62 10.27
CA PRO A 117 -2.24 -15.96 10.72
C PRO A 117 -1.56 -17.11 9.95
N TYR A 118 -0.30 -16.94 9.57
CA TYR A 118 0.59 -17.92 8.92
C TYR A 118 0.04 -18.46 7.58
N ILE A 119 0.29 -19.72 7.28
CA ILE A 119 0.00 -20.38 6.01
C ILE A 119 -1.42 -20.06 5.51
N LEU A 120 -2.43 -20.23 6.36
CA LEU A 120 -3.84 -20.02 5.99
C LEU A 120 -4.13 -18.56 5.60
N GLY A 121 -3.42 -17.59 6.20
CA GLY A 121 -3.56 -16.18 5.82
C GLY A 121 -3.04 -15.88 4.42
N GLY A 122 -1.88 -16.44 4.06
CA GLY A 122 -1.32 -16.34 2.71
C GLY A 122 -2.18 -17.07 1.67
N LEU A 123 -2.65 -18.27 1.99
CA LEU A 123 -3.57 -19.02 1.11
C LEU A 123 -4.89 -18.29 0.89
N ALA A 124 -5.51 -17.74 1.94
CA ALA A 124 -6.74 -16.97 1.82
C ALA A 124 -6.55 -15.74 0.92
N MET A 125 -5.41 -15.05 1.03
CA MET A 125 -5.08 -13.91 0.20
C MET A 125 -4.89 -14.31 -1.26
N LEU A 126 -4.16 -15.39 -1.52
CA LEU A 126 -3.95 -15.93 -2.86
C LEU A 126 -5.27 -16.41 -3.48
N TRP A 127 -6.11 -17.10 -2.70
CA TRP A 127 -7.44 -17.52 -3.11
C TRP A 127 -8.33 -16.35 -3.53
N GLY A 128 -8.37 -15.26 -2.73
CA GLY A 128 -9.16 -14.08 -3.07
C GLY A 128 -8.71 -13.44 -4.39
N TYR A 129 -7.41 -13.41 -4.66
CA TYR A 129 -6.86 -12.94 -5.92
C TYR A 129 -7.26 -13.85 -7.10
N TRP A 130 -7.02 -15.14 -6.98
CA TRP A 130 -7.34 -16.13 -8.01
C TRP A 130 -8.82 -16.19 -8.33
N LYS A 131 -9.67 -16.27 -7.31
CA LYS A 131 -11.12 -16.24 -7.47
C LYS A 131 -11.57 -15.04 -8.29
N SER A 132 -11.02 -13.86 -7.99
CA SER A 132 -11.35 -12.62 -8.69
C SER A 132 -10.86 -12.62 -10.15
N MET A 133 -9.69 -13.20 -10.38
CA MET A 133 -9.10 -13.33 -11.71
C MET A 133 -9.94 -14.28 -12.59
N VAL A 134 -10.30 -15.45 -12.08
CA VAL A 134 -11.11 -16.45 -12.82
C VAL A 134 -12.52 -15.93 -13.08
N ALA A 135 -13.10 -15.21 -12.12
CA ALA A 135 -14.42 -14.60 -12.26
C ALA A 135 -14.45 -13.37 -13.19
N GLY A 136 -13.30 -12.92 -13.72
CA GLY A 136 -13.24 -11.71 -14.51
C GLY A 136 -13.70 -10.46 -13.77
N ALA A 137 -13.48 -10.41 -12.44
CA ALA A 137 -13.93 -9.30 -11.61
C ALA A 137 -13.41 -7.94 -12.11
N PRO A 138 -14.11 -6.83 -11.85
CA PRO A 138 -13.69 -5.51 -12.27
C PRO A 138 -12.28 -5.18 -11.77
N ARG A 139 -11.52 -4.46 -12.60
CA ARG A 139 -10.21 -3.89 -12.24
C ARG A 139 -10.30 -2.37 -12.19
N TYR A 140 -9.38 -1.77 -11.49
CA TYR A 140 -9.23 -0.32 -11.50
C TYR A 140 -9.05 0.19 -12.95
N LYS A 141 -9.83 1.19 -13.34
CA LYS A 141 -9.98 1.59 -14.74
C LYS A 141 -8.71 2.17 -15.37
N ASP A 142 -7.88 2.83 -14.57
CA ASP A 142 -6.65 3.48 -15.07
C ASP A 142 -5.57 2.43 -15.39
N GLU A 143 -5.38 2.17 -16.68
CA GLU A 143 -4.39 1.21 -17.17
C GLU A 143 -2.95 1.69 -16.97
N ASN A 144 -2.72 3.00 -17.05
CA ASN A 144 -1.41 3.60 -16.84
C ASN A 144 -0.98 3.41 -15.38
N LEU A 145 -1.89 3.63 -14.44
CA LEU A 145 -1.63 3.36 -13.02
C LEU A 145 -1.36 1.88 -12.78
N ARG A 146 -2.13 0.97 -13.39
CA ARG A 146 -1.89 -0.48 -13.26
C ARG A 146 -0.53 -0.91 -13.83
N GLY A 147 -0.11 -0.27 -14.92
CA GLY A 147 1.24 -0.43 -15.49
C GLY A 147 2.32 0.02 -14.49
N PHE A 148 2.21 1.25 -14.00
CA PHE A 148 3.11 1.83 -13.00
C PHE A 148 3.22 0.96 -11.73
N ILE A 149 2.09 0.43 -11.24
CA ILE A 149 2.07 -0.48 -10.08
C ILE A 149 2.87 -1.75 -10.37
N ARG A 150 2.73 -2.37 -11.53
CA ARG A 150 3.47 -3.58 -11.90
C ARG A 150 4.97 -3.32 -12.03
N ASP A 151 5.36 -2.23 -12.64
CA ASP A 151 6.77 -1.85 -12.78
C ASP A 151 7.41 -1.60 -11.41
N TYR A 152 6.71 -0.87 -10.54
CA TYR A 152 7.13 -0.69 -9.16
C TYR A 152 7.24 -2.03 -8.40
N GLN A 153 6.29 -2.94 -8.59
CA GLN A 153 6.29 -4.26 -7.96
C GLN A 153 7.46 -5.13 -8.43
N TRP A 154 7.83 -5.07 -9.70
CA TRP A 154 9.04 -5.72 -10.21
C TRP A 154 10.29 -5.17 -9.56
N LYS A 155 10.42 -3.85 -9.46
CA LYS A 155 11.50 -3.22 -8.71
C LYS A 155 11.53 -3.69 -7.25
N CYS A 156 10.36 -3.83 -6.61
CA CYS A 156 10.27 -4.36 -5.24
C CYS A 156 10.72 -5.82 -5.10
N LEU A 157 10.47 -6.68 -6.09
CA LEU A 157 10.93 -8.07 -6.06
C LEU A 157 12.45 -8.18 -6.22
N ILE A 158 13.06 -7.30 -7.00
CA ILE A 158 14.51 -7.34 -7.29
C ILE A 158 15.30 -6.63 -6.20
N LEU A 159 14.89 -5.42 -5.80
CA LEU A 159 15.65 -4.53 -4.91
C LEU A 159 15.16 -4.57 -3.46
N GLY A 160 14.00 -5.16 -3.22
CA GLY A 160 13.26 -4.98 -1.98
C GLY A 160 12.45 -3.67 -1.96
N LYS A 161 11.35 -3.70 -1.22
CA LYS A 161 10.36 -2.59 -1.22
C LYS A 161 10.96 -1.25 -0.80
N GLN A 162 11.81 -1.26 0.22
CA GLN A 162 12.40 -0.03 0.76
C GLN A 162 13.31 0.67 -0.26
N GLN A 163 14.20 -0.09 -0.91
CA GLN A 163 15.09 0.48 -1.92
C GLN A 163 14.32 0.93 -3.17
N ALA A 164 13.39 0.12 -3.65
CA ALA A 164 12.56 0.47 -4.80
C ALA A 164 11.78 1.78 -4.57
N THR A 165 11.30 2.00 -3.34
CA THR A 165 10.59 3.24 -2.99
C THR A 165 11.54 4.42 -2.91
N ARG A 166 12.70 4.28 -2.25
CA ARG A 166 13.70 5.35 -2.18
C ARG A 166 14.15 5.80 -3.58
N PHE A 167 14.36 4.87 -4.47
CA PHE A 167 14.73 5.17 -5.85
C PHE A 167 13.69 6.08 -6.53
N LEU A 168 12.41 5.76 -6.42
CA LEU A 168 11.34 6.58 -6.98
C LEU A 168 11.23 7.95 -6.28
N ASP A 169 11.33 7.98 -4.95
CA ASP A 169 11.20 9.22 -4.18
C ASP A 169 12.38 10.17 -4.46
N ASP A 170 13.58 9.65 -4.67
CA ASP A 170 14.77 10.46 -4.99
C ASP A 170 14.73 10.99 -6.43
N GLU A 171 14.24 10.20 -7.37
CA GLU A 171 13.97 10.63 -8.74
C GLU A 171 12.98 11.82 -8.74
N GLN A 172 11.92 11.73 -7.96
CA GLN A 172 10.91 12.78 -7.81
C GLN A 172 11.43 14.04 -7.11
N LYS A 173 12.22 13.89 -6.04
CA LYS A 173 12.89 15.04 -5.39
C LYS A 173 13.76 15.81 -6.37
N THR A 174 14.45 15.12 -7.25
CA THR A 174 15.29 15.73 -8.28
C THR A 174 14.44 16.57 -9.25
N VAL A 175 13.30 16.06 -9.69
CA VAL A 175 12.36 16.78 -10.57
C VAL A 175 11.79 18.01 -9.86
N TRP A 176 11.38 17.87 -8.60
CA TRP A 176 10.86 18.99 -7.80
C TRP A 176 11.89 20.09 -7.58
N ASN A 177 13.13 19.71 -7.29
CA ASN A 177 14.21 20.69 -7.08
C ASN A 177 14.53 21.46 -8.37
N LYS A 178 14.50 20.79 -9.53
CA LYS A 178 14.67 21.48 -10.84
C LYS A 178 13.53 22.47 -11.10
N GLY A 179 12.28 22.07 -10.91
CA GLY A 179 11.13 22.95 -11.10
C GLY A 179 11.07 24.13 -10.12
N MET A 180 11.64 23.97 -8.91
CA MET A 180 11.76 25.07 -7.94
C MET A 180 12.86 26.08 -8.31
N VAL A 181 13.87 25.66 -9.06
CA VAL A 181 14.92 26.56 -9.59
C VAL A 181 14.35 27.38 -10.74
N GLU A 182 13.62 26.74 -11.66
CA GLU A 182 12.99 27.43 -12.82
C GLU A 182 11.90 28.44 -12.43
N LEU A 183 11.32 28.33 -11.24
CA LEU A 183 10.32 29.29 -10.72
C LEU A 183 10.94 30.49 -9.98
N LYS A 184 12.26 30.53 -9.80
CA LYS A 184 12.98 31.61 -9.12
C LYS A 184 13.69 32.56 -10.08
N ASP A 185 13.75 32.21 -11.36
CA ASP A 185 14.27 33.04 -12.46
C ASP A 185 13.09 33.72 -13.20
#